data_a4662cb194d8a4db883124605ff51de3
#
_entry.id   a4662cb194d8a4db883124605ff51de3
#
_cell.length_a   1.000
_cell.length_b   1.000
_cell.length_c   1.000
_cell.angle_alpha   90.00
_cell.angle_beta   90.00
_cell.angle_gamma   90.00
#
_symmetry.space_group_name_H-M   'P 1'
#
loop_
_entity.id
_entity.type
_entity.pdbx_description
1 polymer ?
#
loop_
_entity_poly.entity_id
_entity_poly.type
_entity_poly.pdbx_seq_one_letter_code
_entity_poly.pdbx_strand_id
1 'polypeptide(L)'
;MNEVAPIASISQLKAAMDEGIANGELHAVEAPLEHYQAGDLYGRRIYVPAGTTIVTKVHKTQHLTVALKGHCTVFNESGDKFDVIAPQVFVTEPGTLRAIYAH
;
A
#
# COMPACT_ATOMS: atom_id res chain seq x y z
N MET A 1 -26.93 -11.59 9.22
CA MET A 1 -25.87 -11.05 8.37
C MET A 1 -24.74 -12.06 8.31
N ASN A 2 -24.35 -12.40 7.14
CA ASN A 2 -23.19 -13.25 7.00
C ASN A 2 -21.96 -12.41 7.29
N GLU A 3 -21.23 -12.80 8.29
CA GLU A 3 -19.95 -12.20 8.50
C GLU A 3 -19.02 -12.62 7.39
N VAL A 4 -18.43 -11.63 6.73
CA VAL A 4 -17.33 -11.90 5.83
C VAL A 4 -16.15 -12.27 6.71
N ALA A 5 -15.58 -13.43 6.49
CA ALA A 5 -14.39 -13.82 7.22
C ALA A 5 -13.32 -12.73 7.03
N PRO A 6 -12.69 -12.26 8.10
CA PRO A 6 -11.65 -11.26 7.94
C PRO A 6 -10.53 -11.80 7.07
N ILE A 7 -9.98 -10.94 6.24
CA ILE A 7 -8.81 -11.28 5.43
C ILE A 7 -7.64 -11.48 6.39
N ALA A 8 -7.15 -12.71 6.49
CA ALA A 8 -6.14 -13.06 7.47
C ALA A 8 -4.74 -12.59 7.09
N SER A 9 -4.51 -12.26 5.81
CA SER A 9 -3.21 -11.81 5.34
C SER A 9 -3.35 -10.86 4.15
N ILE A 10 -2.31 -10.08 3.94
CA ILE A 10 -2.24 -9.19 2.78
C ILE A 10 -2.15 -9.98 1.50
N SER A 11 -1.53 -11.16 1.54
CA SER A 11 -1.48 -12.06 0.39
C SER A 11 -2.88 -12.50 -0.04
N GLN A 12 -3.76 -12.78 0.92
CA GLN A 12 -5.16 -13.09 0.63
C GLN A 12 -5.90 -11.88 0.07
N LEU A 13 -5.63 -10.70 0.59
CA LEU A 13 -6.20 -9.46 0.06
C LEU A 13 -5.80 -9.27 -1.39
N LYS A 14 -4.51 -9.45 -1.71
CA LYS A 14 -4.02 -9.32 -3.07
C LYS A 14 -4.71 -10.33 -4.01
N ALA A 15 -4.83 -11.58 -3.58
CA ALA A 15 -5.50 -12.60 -4.36
C ALA A 15 -6.97 -12.25 -4.63
N ALA A 16 -7.68 -11.74 -3.60
CA ALA A 16 -9.06 -11.31 -3.74
C ALA A 16 -9.20 -10.13 -4.69
N MET A 17 -8.27 -9.17 -4.63
CA MET A 17 -8.25 -8.03 -5.55
C MET A 17 -8.01 -8.48 -7.00
N ASP A 18 -7.04 -9.36 -7.22
CA ASP A 18 -6.74 -9.89 -8.55
C ASP A 18 -7.93 -10.65 -9.13
N GLU A 19 -8.61 -11.46 -8.31
CA GLU A 19 -9.82 -12.17 -8.71
C GLU A 19 -10.95 -11.20 -9.03
N GLY A 20 -11.15 -10.16 -8.21
CA GLY A 20 -12.17 -9.15 -8.45
C GLY A 20 -11.93 -8.38 -9.74
N ILE A 21 -10.68 -8.10 -10.08
CA ILE A 21 -10.32 -7.46 -11.35
C ILE A 21 -10.59 -8.42 -12.51
N ALA A 22 -10.20 -9.69 -12.38
CA ALA A 22 -10.37 -10.68 -13.43
C ALA A 22 -11.85 -10.94 -13.75
N ASN A 23 -12.73 -10.93 -12.76
CA ASN A 23 -14.17 -11.17 -12.95
C ASN A 23 -14.99 -9.89 -13.18
N GLY A 24 -14.36 -8.74 -13.21
CA GLY A 24 -15.02 -7.45 -13.50
C GLY A 24 -15.70 -6.78 -12.32
N GLU A 25 -15.59 -7.31 -11.11
CA GLU A 25 -16.18 -6.70 -9.91
C GLU A 25 -15.37 -5.51 -9.41
N LEU A 26 -14.06 -5.50 -9.67
CA LEU A 26 -13.16 -4.42 -9.30
C LEU A 26 -12.49 -3.86 -10.55
N HIS A 27 -12.12 -2.58 -10.46
CA HIS A 27 -11.36 -1.91 -11.51
C HIS A 27 -9.94 -1.66 -11.05
N ALA A 28 -8.98 -2.03 -11.90
CA ALA A 28 -7.60 -1.64 -11.67
C ALA A 28 -7.45 -0.14 -11.91
N VAL A 29 -6.81 0.54 -10.97
CA VAL A 29 -6.52 1.96 -11.07
C VAL A 29 -5.03 2.14 -11.19
N GLU A 30 -4.59 2.93 -12.17
CA GLU A 30 -3.19 3.26 -12.31
C GLU A 30 -2.80 4.29 -11.26
N ALA A 31 -1.73 4.00 -10.52
CA ALA A 31 -1.14 4.92 -9.57
C ALA A 31 0.13 5.51 -10.21
N PRO A 32 0.11 6.80 -10.60
CA PRO A 32 1.29 7.41 -11.23
C PRO A 32 2.53 7.28 -10.36
N LEU A 33 3.61 6.82 -10.95
CA LEU A 33 4.86 6.53 -10.27
C LEU A 33 6.00 7.29 -10.95
N GLU A 34 6.78 8.00 -10.14
CA GLU A 34 7.96 8.72 -10.61
C GLU A 34 9.19 8.20 -9.90
N HIS A 35 10.29 8.08 -10.63
CA HIS A 35 11.57 7.61 -10.12
C HIS A 35 12.58 8.73 -10.10
N TYR A 36 13.37 8.80 -9.05
CA TYR A 36 14.41 9.80 -8.87
C TYR A 36 15.71 9.12 -8.49
N GLN A 37 16.80 9.53 -9.14
CA GLN A 37 18.13 8.99 -8.86
C GLN A 37 19.09 10.16 -8.64
N ALA A 38 19.81 10.13 -7.53
CA ALA A 38 20.82 11.12 -7.21
C ALA A 38 22.03 10.40 -6.61
N GLY A 39 23.07 10.15 -7.42
CA GLY A 39 24.22 9.34 -7.00
C GLY A 39 23.76 7.97 -6.55
N ASP A 40 24.09 7.60 -5.32
CA ASP A 40 23.66 6.32 -4.73
C ASP A 40 22.28 6.38 -4.10
N LEU A 41 21.65 7.54 -4.08
CA LEU A 41 20.30 7.70 -3.54
C LEU A 41 19.26 7.41 -4.61
N TYR A 42 18.28 6.60 -4.24
CA TYR A 42 17.14 6.32 -5.08
C TYR A 42 15.86 6.69 -4.35
N GLY A 43 15.02 7.48 -5.00
CA GLY A 43 13.72 7.85 -4.50
C GLY A 43 12.63 7.54 -5.50
N ARG A 44 11.44 7.37 -4.99
CA ARG A 44 10.27 7.11 -5.83
C ARG A 44 9.06 7.79 -5.20
N ARG A 45 8.25 8.42 -6.04
CA ARG A 45 7.02 9.05 -5.59
C ARG A 45 5.84 8.37 -6.27
N ILE A 46 4.85 8.02 -5.47
CA ILE A 46 3.62 7.41 -5.95
C ILE A 46 2.43 8.27 -5.54
N TYR A 47 1.49 8.44 -6.46
CA TYR A 47 0.21 9.06 -6.17
C TYR A 47 -0.86 7.96 -6.13
N VAL A 48 -1.53 7.84 -4.99
CA VAL A 48 -2.61 6.86 -4.81
C VAL A 48 -3.92 7.61 -4.75
N PRO A 49 -4.78 7.48 -5.76
CA PRO A 49 -6.07 8.18 -5.76
C PRO A 49 -6.94 7.78 -4.57
N ALA A 50 -7.76 8.71 -4.10
CA ALA A 50 -8.69 8.46 -3.00
C ALA A 50 -9.59 7.25 -3.29
N GLY A 51 -9.83 6.43 -2.29
CA GLY A 51 -10.64 5.22 -2.42
C GLY A 51 -9.90 4.03 -3.02
N THR A 52 -8.61 4.17 -3.29
CA THR A 52 -7.80 3.12 -3.90
C THR A 52 -7.00 2.36 -2.84
N THR A 53 -6.94 1.06 -2.98
CA THR A 53 -6.09 0.19 -2.16
C THR A 53 -4.96 -0.35 -3.02
N ILE A 54 -3.74 -0.24 -2.52
CA ILE A 54 -2.57 -0.85 -3.15
C ILE A 54 -1.94 -1.85 -2.21
N VAL A 55 -1.37 -2.91 -2.79
CA VAL A 55 -0.55 -3.86 -2.05
C VAL A 55 0.89 -3.65 -2.50
N THR A 56 1.75 -3.33 -1.55
CA THR A 56 3.15 -3.08 -1.85
C THR A 56 3.92 -4.39 -2.02
N LYS A 57 5.01 -4.33 -2.78
CA LYS A 57 5.94 -5.45 -2.85
C LYS A 57 6.75 -5.53 -1.57
N VAL A 58 7.22 -6.74 -1.25
CA VAL A 58 8.15 -6.92 -0.14
C VAL A 58 9.46 -6.21 -0.47
N HIS A 59 9.91 -5.35 0.44
CA HIS A 59 11.17 -4.65 0.29
C HIS A 59 12.29 -5.43 0.96
N LYS A 60 13.45 -5.46 0.31
CA LYS A 60 14.62 -6.19 0.82
C LYS A 60 15.40 -5.40 1.85
N THR A 61 15.25 -4.08 1.86
CA THR A 61 16.00 -3.18 2.73
C THR A 61 15.07 -2.23 3.46
N GLN A 62 15.52 -1.79 4.63
CA GLN A 62 14.85 -0.72 5.36
C GLN A 62 14.92 0.58 4.54
N HIS A 63 13.86 1.36 4.55
CA HIS A 63 13.83 2.66 3.87
C HIS A 63 12.92 3.65 4.58
N LEU A 64 13.09 4.92 4.24
CA LEU A 64 12.21 5.98 4.71
C LEU A 64 11.05 6.15 3.76
N THR A 65 9.87 6.37 4.33
CA THR A 65 8.67 6.74 3.58
C THR A 65 8.23 8.12 4.04
N VAL A 66 7.95 8.98 3.08
CA VAL A 66 7.47 10.34 3.35
C VAL A 66 6.08 10.48 2.76
N ALA A 67 5.10 10.75 3.61
CA ALA A 67 3.77 11.12 3.16
C ALA A 67 3.73 12.63 2.95
N LEU A 68 3.57 13.06 1.70
CA LEU A 68 3.62 14.47 1.33
C LEU A 68 2.26 15.15 1.43
N LYS A 69 1.18 14.42 1.13
CA LYS A 69 -0.17 14.98 1.07
C LYS A 69 -1.20 13.89 1.35
N GLY A 70 -2.28 14.28 1.99
CA GLY A 70 -3.44 13.43 2.17
C GLY A 70 -3.42 12.58 3.43
N HIS A 71 -4.27 11.57 3.40
CA HIS A 71 -4.47 10.65 4.52
C HIS A 71 -4.62 9.23 3.97
N CYS A 72 -3.90 8.30 4.56
CA CYS A 72 -4.05 6.88 4.22
C CYS A 72 -3.99 6.02 5.48
N THR A 73 -4.44 4.78 5.34
CA THR A 73 -4.31 3.76 6.38
C THR A 73 -3.41 2.65 5.85
N VAL A 74 -2.42 2.29 6.64
CA VAL A 74 -1.46 1.24 6.30
C VAL A 74 -1.77 0.00 7.13
N PHE A 75 -1.87 -1.14 6.47
CA PHE A 75 -2.14 -2.44 7.10
C PHE A 75 -0.90 -3.30 6.97
N ASN A 76 -0.50 -3.93 8.08
CA ASN A 76 0.61 -4.87 8.13
C ASN A 76 0.11 -6.30 8.03
N GLU A 77 1.00 -7.23 7.69
CA GLU A 77 0.70 -8.66 7.67
C GLU A 77 0.26 -9.22 9.03
N SER A 78 0.72 -8.60 10.10
CA SER A 78 0.35 -8.99 11.47
C SER A 78 -1.09 -8.62 11.84
N GLY A 79 -1.80 -7.91 10.97
CA GLY A 79 -3.14 -7.43 11.24
C GLY A 79 -3.19 -6.05 11.88
N ASP A 80 -2.06 -5.47 12.20
CA ASP A 80 -1.98 -4.11 12.72
C ASP A 80 -2.23 -3.09 11.63
N LYS A 81 -2.83 -1.97 12.01
CA LYS A 81 -3.04 -0.86 11.10
C LYS A 81 -2.67 0.45 11.79
N PHE A 82 -2.25 1.41 10.99
CA PHE A 82 -2.02 2.76 11.49
C PHE A 82 -2.39 3.79 10.41
N ASP A 83 -2.84 4.95 10.89
CA ASP A 83 -3.17 6.06 10.00
C ASP A 83 -1.93 6.91 9.76
N VAL A 84 -1.79 7.33 8.50
CA VAL A 84 -0.74 8.25 8.09
C VAL A 84 -1.41 9.52 7.59
N ILE A 85 -1.17 10.60 8.29
CA ILE A 85 -1.71 11.92 7.95
C ILE A 85 -0.52 12.80 7.57
N ALA A 86 -0.51 13.29 6.34
CA ALA A 86 0.58 14.10 5.83
C ALA A 86 0.63 15.48 6.51
N PRO A 87 1.81 16.07 6.68
CA PRO A 87 3.12 15.49 6.37
C PRO A 87 3.61 14.55 7.48
N GLN A 88 4.14 13.42 7.07
CA GLN A 88 4.63 12.43 8.05
C GLN A 88 5.77 11.62 7.43
N VAL A 89 6.77 11.29 8.25
CA VAL A 89 7.88 10.44 7.85
C VAL A 89 7.87 9.20 8.74
N PHE A 90 8.03 8.04 8.13
CA PHE A 90 8.14 6.80 8.89
C PHE A 90 9.12 5.83 8.23
N VAL A 91 9.59 4.88 9.03
CA VAL A 91 10.53 3.87 8.58
C VAL A 91 9.76 2.63 8.15
N THR A 92 10.07 2.14 6.96
CA THR A 92 9.53 0.86 6.46
C THR A 92 10.58 -0.22 6.67
N GLU A 93 10.23 -1.25 7.44
CA GLU A 93 11.12 -2.36 7.73
C GLU A 93 11.17 -3.34 6.56
N PRO A 94 12.31 -4.02 6.36
CA PRO A 94 12.44 -5.00 5.29
C PRO A 94 11.60 -6.25 5.58
N GLY A 95 11.25 -6.96 4.52
CA GLY A 95 10.57 -8.25 4.62
C GLY A 95 9.08 -8.17 4.93
N THR A 96 8.48 -6.98 4.93
CA THR A 96 7.06 -6.82 5.22
C THR A 96 6.25 -6.52 3.97
N LEU A 97 5.12 -7.18 3.86
CA LEU A 97 4.09 -6.89 2.87
C LEU A 97 3.08 -5.94 3.52
N ARG A 98 2.65 -4.93 2.78
CA ARG A 98 1.71 -3.93 3.29
C ARG A 98 0.60 -3.66 2.29
N ALA A 99 -0.57 -3.30 2.83
CA ALA A 99 -1.66 -2.74 2.04
C ALA A 99 -1.87 -1.29 2.48
N ILE A 100 -2.10 -0.42 1.53
CA ILE A 100 -2.31 1.01 1.79
C ILE A 100 -3.64 1.41 1.18
N TYR A 101 -4.51 1.98 2.00
CA TYR A 101 -5.79 2.53 1.55
C TYR A 101 -5.75 4.04 1.62
N ALA A 102 -5.99 4.71 0.49
CA ALA A 102 -6.05 6.17 0.41
C ALA A 102 -7.47 6.66 0.69
N HIS A 103 -7.58 7.55 1.66
CA HIS A 103 -8.88 8.15 2.00
C HIS A 103 -9.24 9.32 1.11
#